data_5c948fb186ce93159e873daf8c839264
#
_entry.id   5c948fb186ce93159e873daf8c839264
#
_cell.length_a   1.000
_cell.length_b   1.000
_cell.length_c   1.000
_cell.angle_alpha   90.00
_cell.angle_beta   90.00
_cell.angle_gamma   90.00
#
_symmetry.space_group_name_H-M   'P 1'
#
loop_
_entity.id
_entity.type
_entity.pdbx_description
1 polymer ?
#
loop_
_entity_poly.entity_id
_entity_poly.type
_entity_poly.pdbx_seq_one_letter_code
_entity_poly.pdbx_strand_id
1 'polypeptide(L)'
;AAVDVYPKEPSKNGEEFVTPLREFDNVILTPHIGAGTEEAQRNIGTEVAEKLALYSDNGSTLTAVNFPEVSLPAIRENVSRLLHIHKNVPGVMRQINEIFAKLDINVAAQYLQTTADIGYVVMDIHSNEPEKVVPLLKQIEGTLKCRILY
;
A
#
# COMPACT_ATOMS: atom_id res chain seq x y z
N ALA A 1 -30.64 8.19 10.42
CA ALA A 1 -29.22 7.81 10.34
C ALA A 1 -29.00 6.41 10.90
N ALA A 2 -27.88 5.77 10.51
CA ALA A 2 -27.38 4.55 11.14
C ALA A 2 -25.94 4.81 11.60
N VAL A 3 -25.64 4.46 12.84
CA VAL A 3 -24.32 4.72 13.46
C VAL A 3 -23.85 3.44 14.15
N ASP A 4 -22.64 3.02 13.84
CA ASP A 4 -22.02 1.79 14.38
C ASP A 4 -20.80 2.09 15.27
N VAL A 5 -20.16 3.26 15.10
CA VAL A 5 -18.94 3.67 15.81
C VAL A 5 -19.21 4.93 16.62
N TYR A 6 -18.73 4.97 17.86
CA TYR A 6 -19.04 6.06 18.78
C TYR A 6 -17.76 6.64 19.40
N PRO A 7 -17.73 7.95 19.71
CA PRO A 7 -16.58 8.58 20.37
C PRO A 7 -16.23 7.97 21.72
N LYS A 8 -17.22 7.40 22.42
CA LYS A 8 -17.06 6.70 23.68
C LYS A 8 -17.89 5.43 23.65
N GLU A 9 -17.23 4.31 23.72
CA GLU A 9 -17.84 2.97 23.69
C GLU A 9 -17.64 2.26 25.04
N PRO A 10 -18.59 1.38 25.47
CA PRO A 10 -18.39 0.51 26.62
C PRO A 10 -17.15 -0.37 26.43
N SER A 11 -16.35 -0.52 27.46
CA SER A 11 -15.14 -1.34 27.41
C SER A 11 -15.39 -2.84 27.62
N LYS A 12 -16.56 -3.18 28.15
CA LYS A 12 -17.00 -4.57 28.41
C LYS A 12 -18.52 -4.69 28.39
N ASN A 13 -18.97 -5.92 28.24
CA ASN A 13 -20.40 -6.24 28.30
C ASN A 13 -21.00 -5.86 29.65
N GLY A 14 -22.23 -5.28 29.62
CA GLY A 14 -22.98 -4.88 30.80
C GLY A 14 -22.67 -3.45 31.29
N GLU A 15 -21.74 -2.74 30.71
CA GLU A 15 -21.61 -1.31 30.95
C GLU A 15 -22.74 -0.53 30.26
N GLU A 16 -23.17 0.56 30.91
CA GLU A 16 -24.20 1.41 30.33
C GLU A 16 -23.64 2.17 29.14
N PHE A 17 -24.33 2.07 28.01
CA PHE A 17 -24.01 2.84 26.80
C PHE A 17 -24.79 4.16 26.80
N VAL A 18 -24.08 5.27 27.00
CA VAL A 18 -24.65 6.62 27.03
C VAL A 18 -24.24 7.39 25.79
N THR A 19 -25.24 7.78 25.00
CA THR A 19 -25.03 8.63 23.82
C THR A 19 -26.26 9.52 23.62
N PRO A 20 -26.12 10.80 23.21
CA PRO A 20 -27.25 11.66 22.86
C PRO A 20 -28.10 11.11 21.71
N LEU A 21 -27.55 10.21 20.89
CA LEU A 21 -28.24 9.63 19.74
C LEU A 21 -29.40 8.71 20.13
N ARG A 22 -29.47 8.23 21.37
CA ARG A 22 -30.56 7.38 21.89
C ARG A 22 -31.91 8.08 21.97
N GLU A 23 -31.92 9.41 21.95
CA GLU A 23 -33.14 10.23 22.05
C GLU A 23 -33.85 10.42 20.69
N PHE A 24 -33.30 9.90 19.61
CA PHE A 24 -33.84 10.11 18.26
C PHE A 24 -34.42 8.83 17.68
N ASP A 25 -35.75 8.81 17.44
CA ASP A 25 -36.48 7.66 16.87
C ASP A 25 -36.04 7.30 15.43
N ASN A 26 -35.43 8.23 14.70
CA ASN A 26 -34.97 8.03 13.33
C ASN A 26 -33.46 7.68 13.23
N VAL A 27 -32.86 7.22 14.33
CA VAL A 27 -31.48 6.77 14.42
C VAL A 27 -31.41 5.29 14.78
N ILE A 28 -30.72 4.51 13.95
CA ILE A 28 -30.39 3.12 14.22
C ILE A 28 -28.99 3.08 14.83
N LEU A 29 -28.85 2.46 15.99
CA LEU A 29 -27.58 2.27 16.69
C LEU A 29 -27.23 0.78 16.69
N THR A 30 -26.02 0.45 16.23
CA THR A 30 -25.50 -0.91 16.22
C THR A 30 -24.28 -1.02 17.15
N PRO A 31 -23.97 -2.20 17.69
CA PRO A 31 -23.03 -2.35 18.80
C PRO A 31 -21.53 -2.45 18.39
N HIS A 32 -21.14 -2.00 17.22
CA HIS A 32 -19.75 -2.01 16.70
C HIS A 32 -19.08 -3.39 16.80
N ILE A 33 -19.79 -4.43 16.38
CA ILE A 33 -19.30 -5.83 16.43
C ILE A 33 -18.89 -6.39 15.06
N GLY A 34 -18.86 -5.57 14.01
CA GLY A 34 -18.57 -6.03 12.65
C GLY A 34 -17.24 -6.79 12.53
N ALA A 35 -16.20 -6.35 13.23
CA ALA A 35 -14.92 -7.04 13.29
C ALA A 35 -14.77 -8.01 14.49
N GLY A 36 -15.75 -8.07 15.39
CA GLY A 36 -15.66 -8.81 16.66
C GLY A 36 -16.11 -10.28 16.60
N THR A 37 -16.60 -10.75 15.47
CA THR A 37 -17.03 -12.16 15.33
C THR A 37 -15.84 -13.04 14.95
N GLU A 38 -15.87 -14.34 15.33
CA GLU A 38 -14.82 -15.30 14.95
C GLU A 38 -14.66 -15.41 13.43
N GLU A 39 -15.76 -15.37 12.69
CA GLU A 39 -15.76 -15.39 11.24
C GLU A 39 -15.07 -14.15 10.65
N ALA A 40 -15.43 -12.96 11.16
CA ALA A 40 -14.83 -11.71 10.72
C ALA A 40 -13.32 -11.69 11.00
N GLN A 41 -12.90 -12.11 12.20
CA GLN A 41 -11.47 -12.18 12.56
C GLN A 41 -10.68 -13.14 11.66
N ARG A 42 -11.27 -14.29 11.32
CA ARG A 42 -10.65 -15.23 10.37
C ARG A 42 -10.54 -14.64 8.98
N ASN A 43 -11.61 -14.04 8.48
CA ASN A 43 -11.64 -13.45 7.14
C ASN A 43 -10.66 -12.27 7.02
N ILE A 44 -10.62 -11.38 8.02
CA ILE A 44 -9.67 -10.27 8.11
C ILE A 44 -8.23 -10.80 8.11
N GLY A 45 -7.94 -11.82 8.94
CA GLY A 45 -6.60 -12.41 9.02
C GLY A 45 -6.15 -13.01 7.69
N THR A 46 -7.04 -13.73 7.00
CA THR A 46 -6.76 -14.30 5.67
C THR A 46 -6.53 -13.21 4.63
N GLU A 47 -7.43 -12.24 4.55
CA GLU A 47 -7.34 -11.14 3.58
C GLU A 47 -6.05 -10.32 3.76
N VAL A 48 -5.71 -9.98 5.00
CA VAL A 48 -4.47 -9.23 5.29
C VAL A 48 -3.24 -10.05 4.92
N ALA A 49 -3.22 -11.35 5.25
CA ALA A 49 -2.11 -12.23 4.91
C ALA A 49 -1.91 -12.35 3.39
N GLU A 50 -3.00 -12.51 2.63
CA GLU A 50 -2.95 -12.55 1.16
C GLU A 50 -2.42 -11.25 0.56
N LYS A 51 -2.84 -10.08 1.07
CA LYS A 51 -2.35 -8.78 0.62
C LYS A 51 -0.87 -8.56 0.94
N LEU A 52 -0.41 -8.99 2.12
CA LEU A 52 1.01 -8.94 2.49
C LEU A 52 1.85 -9.87 1.62
N ALA A 53 1.37 -11.09 1.33
CA ALA A 53 2.02 -11.99 0.39
C ALA A 53 2.11 -11.36 -1.00
N LEU A 54 1.01 -10.81 -1.52
CA LEU A 54 0.98 -10.16 -2.83
C LEU A 54 1.95 -8.96 -2.91
N TYR A 55 2.05 -8.15 -1.84
CA TYR A 55 3.07 -7.09 -1.76
C TYR A 55 4.49 -7.66 -1.74
N SER A 56 4.71 -8.76 -1.02
CA SER A 56 6.01 -9.44 -0.97
C SER A 56 6.42 -9.97 -2.34
N ASP A 57 5.49 -10.58 -3.06
CA ASP A 57 5.74 -11.34 -4.29
C ASP A 57 5.82 -10.43 -5.54
N ASN A 58 4.98 -9.41 -5.64
CA ASN A 58 4.93 -8.58 -6.83
C ASN A 58 4.90 -7.06 -6.57
N GLY A 59 4.83 -6.63 -5.31
CA GLY A 59 4.80 -5.20 -4.95
C GLY A 59 3.43 -4.54 -5.01
N SER A 60 2.33 -5.28 -5.22
CA SER A 60 0.97 -4.72 -5.20
C SER A 60 0.61 -4.19 -3.80
N THR A 61 -0.11 -3.07 -3.77
CA THR A 61 -0.52 -2.39 -2.53
C THR A 61 -2.03 -2.21 -2.46
N LEU A 62 -2.76 -3.25 -2.89
CA LEU A 62 -4.22 -3.23 -2.94
C LEU A 62 -4.83 -2.90 -1.58
N THR A 63 -5.80 -1.98 -1.61
CA THR A 63 -6.53 -1.49 -0.43
C THR A 63 -5.68 -0.81 0.64
N ALA A 64 -4.47 -0.39 0.33
CA ALA A 64 -3.68 0.44 1.23
C ALA A 64 -4.36 1.80 1.43
N VAL A 65 -4.59 2.20 2.69
CA VAL A 65 -5.29 3.45 3.03
C VAL A 65 -4.32 4.62 3.30
N ASN A 66 -3.07 4.32 3.64
CA ASN A 66 -2.03 5.30 4.00
C ASN A 66 -0.80 5.23 3.09
N PHE A 67 -0.93 4.60 1.93
CA PHE A 67 0.13 4.42 0.95
C PHE A 67 -0.47 4.43 -0.47
N PRO A 68 0.27 4.84 -1.52
CA PRO A 68 -0.24 4.77 -2.90
C PRO A 68 -0.70 3.37 -3.27
N GLU A 69 -1.94 3.23 -3.75
CA GLU A 69 -2.51 1.95 -4.15
C GLU A 69 -2.14 1.60 -5.59
N VAL A 70 -1.54 0.42 -5.79
CA VAL A 70 -1.17 -0.11 -7.10
C VAL A 70 -1.56 -1.58 -7.19
N SER A 71 -2.22 -1.94 -8.28
CA SER A 71 -2.45 -3.33 -8.68
C SER A 71 -1.46 -3.72 -9.77
N LEU A 72 -0.65 -4.73 -9.52
CA LEU A 72 0.42 -5.15 -10.40
C LEU A 72 0.19 -6.58 -10.90
N PRO A 73 0.49 -6.86 -12.18
CA PRO A 73 0.50 -8.23 -12.68
C PRO A 73 1.64 -9.04 -12.05
N ALA A 74 1.59 -10.35 -12.19
CA ALA A 74 2.72 -11.22 -11.88
C ALA A 74 3.98 -10.77 -12.63
N ILE A 75 5.14 -10.98 -12.02
CA ILE A 75 6.43 -10.69 -12.66
C ILE A 75 6.62 -11.64 -13.82
N ARG A 76 7.00 -11.11 -14.99
CA ARG A 76 7.24 -11.91 -16.19
C ARG A 76 8.59 -12.59 -16.11
N GLU A 77 8.75 -13.68 -16.86
CA GLU A 77 10.05 -14.32 -17.03
C GLU A 77 11.08 -13.36 -17.64
N ASN A 78 12.32 -13.46 -17.20
CA ASN A 78 13.45 -12.62 -17.65
C ASN A 78 13.27 -11.11 -17.40
N VAL A 79 12.44 -10.75 -16.43
CA VAL A 79 12.22 -9.38 -15.98
C VAL A 79 12.49 -9.28 -14.50
N SER A 80 13.22 -8.24 -14.09
CA SER A 80 13.36 -7.88 -12.69
C SER A 80 12.47 -6.69 -12.39
N ARG A 81 11.79 -6.72 -11.25
CA ARG A 81 10.90 -5.66 -10.82
C ARG A 81 11.54 -4.82 -9.72
N LEU A 82 11.71 -3.54 -9.98
CA LEU A 82 12.19 -2.55 -9.04
C LEU A 82 11.02 -1.81 -8.39
N LEU A 83 10.99 -1.79 -7.08
CA LEU A 83 10.06 -1.03 -6.25
C LEU A 83 10.81 0.16 -5.67
N HIS A 84 10.35 1.39 -5.94
CA HIS A 84 10.98 2.60 -5.45
C HIS A 84 9.95 3.51 -4.78
N ILE A 85 10.16 3.77 -3.51
CA ILE A 85 9.34 4.66 -2.68
C ILE A 85 10.13 5.94 -2.46
N HIS A 86 9.50 7.08 -2.75
CA HIS A 86 10.16 8.38 -2.67
C HIS A 86 9.22 9.47 -2.16
N LYS A 87 9.78 10.58 -1.71
CA LYS A 87 9.02 11.81 -1.47
C LYS A 87 8.43 12.31 -2.80
N ASN A 88 7.18 12.70 -2.80
CA ASN A 88 6.52 13.21 -4.01
C ASN A 88 6.99 14.64 -4.31
N VAL A 89 8.20 14.77 -4.85
CA VAL A 89 8.82 16.05 -5.22
C VAL A 89 9.27 16.03 -6.68
N PRO A 90 9.30 17.21 -7.35
CA PRO A 90 9.75 17.31 -8.74
C PRO A 90 11.15 16.76 -8.96
N GLY A 91 11.38 16.11 -10.11
CA GLY A 91 12.71 15.69 -10.55
C GLY A 91 13.11 14.26 -10.18
N VAL A 92 12.42 13.58 -9.26
CA VAL A 92 12.73 12.20 -8.89
C VAL A 92 12.61 11.25 -10.09
N MET A 93 11.51 11.31 -10.82
CA MET A 93 11.29 10.45 -12.00
C MET A 93 12.32 10.71 -13.10
N ARG A 94 12.75 11.97 -13.28
CA ARG A 94 13.83 12.29 -14.22
C ARG A 94 15.13 11.61 -13.84
N GLN A 95 15.53 11.68 -12.58
CA GLN A 95 16.76 11.05 -12.08
C GLN A 95 16.72 9.53 -12.21
N ILE A 96 15.58 8.89 -11.93
CA ILE A 96 15.40 7.46 -12.14
C ILE A 96 15.60 7.08 -13.61
N ASN A 97 14.97 7.80 -14.54
CA ASN A 97 15.08 7.53 -15.97
C ASN A 97 16.50 7.82 -16.51
N GLU A 98 17.19 8.83 -15.98
CA GLU A 98 18.58 9.10 -16.33
C GLU A 98 19.53 7.97 -15.91
N ILE A 99 19.29 7.33 -14.77
CA ILE A 99 20.06 6.15 -14.32
C ILE A 99 19.88 5.01 -15.31
N PHE A 100 18.64 4.69 -15.70
CA PHE A 100 18.36 3.63 -16.66
C PHE A 100 18.97 3.92 -18.02
N ALA A 101 18.86 5.14 -18.52
CA ALA A 101 19.45 5.56 -19.79
C ALA A 101 20.99 5.43 -19.77
N LYS A 102 21.65 5.82 -18.67
CA LYS A 102 23.12 5.70 -18.52
C LYS A 102 23.59 4.25 -18.46
N LEU A 103 22.75 3.34 -17.96
CA LEU A 103 23.07 1.91 -17.86
C LEU A 103 22.58 1.09 -19.06
N ASP A 104 22.00 1.75 -20.06
CA ASP A 104 21.39 1.12 -21.25
C ASP A 104 20.34 0.06 -20.88
N ILE A 105 19.54 0.34 -19.82
CA ILE A 105 18.53 -0.57 -19.30
C ILE A 105 17.18 -0.24 -19.95
N ASN A 106 16.58 -1.25 -20.57
CA ASN A 106 15.23 -1.16 -21.11
C ASN A 106 14.17 -1.34 -20.01
N VAL A 107 13.22 -0.39 -19.95
CA VAL A 107 12.06 -0.44 -19.07
C VAL A 107 10.89 -1.09 -19.82
N ALA A 108 10.49 -2.30 -19.40
CA ALA A 108 9.43 -3.07 -20.02
C ALA A 108 8.03 -2.62 -19.58
N ALA A 109 7.91 -2.15 -18.33
CA ALA A 109 6.68 -1.57 -17.80
C ALA A 109 7.01 -0.62 -16.65
N GLN A 110 6.14 0.39 -16.45
CA GLN A 110 6.26 1.34 -15.37
C GLN A 110 4.87 1.66 -14.82
N TYR A 111 4.75 1.60 -13.50
CA TYR A 111 3.54 1.94 -12.76
C TYR A 111 3.92 3.00 -11.73
N LEU A 112 3.18 4.09 -11.69
CA LEU A 112 3.40 5.19 -10.75
C LEU A 112 2.08 5.59 -10.13
N GLN A 113 2.05 5.61 -8.80
CA GLN A 113 0.98 6.23 -8.03
C GLN A 113 1.57 7.14 -6.97
N THR A 114 0.86 8.23 -6.67
CA THR A 114 1.31 9.22 -5.69
C THR A 114 0.19 9.60 -4.74
N THR A 115 0.56 9.88 -3.50
CA THR A 115 -0.23 10.71 -2.58
C THR A 115 0.34 12.13 -2.58
N ALA A 116 -0.13 13.00 -1.68
CA ALA A 116 0.45 14.33 -1.53
C ALA A 116 1.95 14.28 -1.19
N ASP A 117 2.38 13.30 -0.37
CA ASP A 117 3.72 13.26 0.22
C ASP A 117 4.61 12.16 -0.36
N ILE A 118 4.04 11.06 -0.83
CA ILE A 118 4.75 9.84 -1.23
C ILE A 118 4.45 9.49 -2.67
N GLY A 119 5.50 9.17 -3.43
CA GLY A 119 5.42 8.48 -4.71
C GLY A 119 5.85 7.02 -4.57
N TYR A 120 5.12 6.13 -5.21
CA TYR A 120 5.47 4.72 -5.36
C TYR A 120 5.56 4.40 -6.85
N VAL A 121 6.77 4.13 -7.32
CA VAL A 121 7.01 3.71 -8.70
C VAL A 121 7.52 2.28 -8.73
N VAL A 122 6.90 1.49 -9.59
CA VAL A 122 7.29 0.10 -9.87
C VAL A 122 7.70 0.01 -11.32
N MET A 123 8.87 -0.57 -11.57
CA MET A 123 9.43 -0.67 -12.91
C MET A 123 9.88 -2.09 -13.18
N ASP A 124 9.38 -2.63 -14.27
CA ASP A 124 9.83 -3.91 -14.81
C ASP A 124 10.97 -3.63 -15.81
N ILE A 125 12.14 -4.19 -15.57
CA ILE A 125 13.34 -3.92 -16.36
C ILE A 125 13.93 -5.21 -16.94
N HIS A 126 14.54 -5.07 -18.11
CA HIS A 126 15.43 -6.08 -18.67
C HIS A 126 16.88 -5.70 -18.33
N SER A 127 17.50 -6.47 -17.44
CA SER A 127 18.90 -6.26 -17.05
C SER A 127 19.54 -7.58 -16.65
N ASN A 128 20.80 -7.77 -17.04
CA ASN A 128 21.58 -8.92 -16.60
C ASN A 128 22.12 -8.75 -15.16
N GLU A 129 22.16 -7.52 -14.66
CA GLU A 129 22.72 -7.16 -13.35
C GLU A 129 21.82 -6.12 -12.64
N PRO A 130 20.54 -6.47 -12.40
CA PRO A 130 19.58 -5.52 -11.88
C PRO A 130 19.92 -5.00 -10.47
N GLU A 131 20.69 -5.74 -9.69
CA GLU A 131 21.17 -5.34 -8.36
C GLU A 131 22.13 -4.12 -8.41
N LYS A 132 22.80 -3.86 -9.52
CA LYS A 132 23.64 -2.67 -9.70
C LYS A 132 22.84 -1.37 -9.74
N VAL A 133 21.56 -1.43 -10.06
CA VAL A 133 20.67 -0.27 -10.13
C VAL A 133 20.27 0.22 -8.75
N VAL A 134 20.04 -0.69 -7.80
CA VAL A 134 19.54 -0.37 -6.46
C VAL A 134 20.41 0.64 -5.70
N PRO A 135 21.75 0.52 -5.66
CA PRO A 135 22.61 1.51 -5.00
C PRO A 135 22.48 2.92 -5.61
N LEU A 136 22.32 3.01 -6.93
CA LEU A 136 22.19 4.29 -7.62
C LEU A 136 20.83 4.94 -7.33
N LEU A 137 19.75 4.17 -7.35
CA LEU A 137 18.42 4.65 -6.99
C LEU A 137 18.36 5.13 -5.53
N LYS A 138 19.08 4.49 -4.63
CA LYS A 138 19.17 4.91 -3.22
C LYS A 138 19.87 6.25 -3.01
N GLN A 139 20.68 6.69 -3.97
CA GLN A 139 21.38 7.98 -3.92
C GLN A 139 20.53 9.16 -4.39
N ILE A 140 19.39 8.89 -5.03
CA ILE A 140 18.45 9.94 -5.44
C ILE A 140 17.88 10.63 -4.20
N GLU A 141 18.01 11.95 -4.16
CA GLU A 141 17.45 12.74 -3.07
C GLU A 141 15.92 12.54 -3.01
N GLY A 142 15.41 12.27 -1.80
CA GLY A 142 14.00 11.96 -1.60
C GLY A 142 13.66 10.47 -1.68
N THR A 143 14.59 9.58 -2.04
CA THR A 143 14.37 8.13 -1.94
C THR A 143 14.15 7.73 -0.48
N LEU A 144 13.04 7.04 -0.21
CA LEU A 144 12.71 6.49 1.10
C LEU A 144 13.07 5.01 1.19
N LYS A 145 12.77 4.25 0.14
CA LYS A 145 13.08 2.82 0.08
C LYS A 145 13.17 2.34 -1.37
N CYS A 146 14.08 1.40 -1.61
CA CYS A 146 14.21 0.71 -2.90
C CYS A 146 14.37 -0.79 -2.65
N ARG A 147 13.67 -1.61 -3.44
CA ARG A 147 13.68 -3.07 -3.37
C ARG A 147 13.64 -3.64 -4.79
N ILE A 148 14.23 -4.82 -4.97
CA ILE A 148 14.14 -5.59 -6.21
C ILE A 148 13.46 -6.92 -5.96
N LEU A 149 12.66 -7.37 -6.91
CA LEU A 149 12.01 -8.66 -6.98
C LEU A 149 12.41 -9.37 -8.29
N TYR A 150 12.48 -10.70 -8.24
CA TYR A 150 12.89 -11.56 -9.35
C TYR A 150 11.78 -12.54 -9.71
#